data_2fc40896913df9df6e0175875545038a
#
_entry.id   2fc40896913df9df6e0175875545038a
#
_cell.length_a   1.000
_cell.length_b   1.000
_cell.length_c   1.000
_cell.angle_alpha   90.00
_cell.angle_beta   90.00
_cell.angle_gamma   90.00
#
_symmetry.space_group_name_H-M   'P 1'
#
loop_
_entity.id
_entity.type
_entity.pdbx_description
1 polymer ?
#
loop_
_entity_poly.entity_id
_entity_poly.type
_entity_poly.pdbx_seq_one_letter_code
_entity_poly.pdbx_strand_id
1 'polypeptide(L)'
;MSMRYEVSIPANVAAISPVVDAVMARIHKAHARAKEIEFAIETALREALANAVLHGCKANSAKLVHCEVSCDAFGTVRITVRDPGEGFDPASLSDPLHEENLHADHGRGVYLIRKLMDEVQFADGGREVRMRKS
;
A
#
# COMPACT_ATOMS: atom_id res chain seq x y z
N MET A 1 -21.78 -6.94 2.09
CA MET A 1 -21.81 -5.59 1.56
C MET A 1 -20.49 -5.29 0.85
N SER A 2 -20.52 -4.61 -0.26
CA SER A 2 -19.31 -4.26 -1.02
C SER A 2 -19.00 -2.77 -0.87
N MET A 3 -17.75 -2.41 -1.17
CA MET A 3 -17.28 -1.03 -1.04
C MET A 3 -16.22 -0.75 -2.11
N ARG A 4 -16.18 0.48 -2.60
CA ARG A 4 -15.11 0.98 -3.46
C ARG A 4 -14.78 2.42 -3.04
N TYR A 5 -13.50 2.72 -2.98
CA TYR A 5 -13.00 4.03 -2.59
C TYR A 5 -11.78 4.36 -3.44
N GLU A 6 -11.75 5.56 -3.96
CA GLU A 6 -10.69 6.02 -4.84
C GLU A 6 -10.31 7.44 -4.48
N VAL A 7 -9.03 7.73 -4.37
CA VAL A 7 -8.54 9.05 -3.97
C VAL A 7 -7.16 9.30 -4.58
N SER A 8 -6.88 10.56 -4.89
CA SER A 8 -5.53 11.03 -5.22
C SER A 8 -5.11 12.02 -4.15
N ILE A 9 -3.90 11.86 -3.63
CA ILE A 9 -3.38 12.71 -2.56
C ILE A 9 -2.03 13.31 -2.99
N PRO A 10 -1.71 14.50 -2.48
CA PRO A 10 -0.36 15.05 -2.70
C PRO A 10 0.67 14.13 -2.02
N ALA A 11 1.86 14.04 -2.61
CA ALA A 11 2.94 13.21 -2.11
C ALA A 11 3.59 13.86 -0.87
N ASN A 12 2.85 13.84 0.22
CA ASN A 12 3.21 14.42 1.50
C ASN A 12 2.88 13.40 2.59
N VAL A 13 3.82 13.15 3.48
CA VAL A 13 3.65 12.18 4.58
C VAL A 13 2.40 12.49 5.41
N ALA A 14 2.09 13.77 5.63
CA ALA A 14 0.93 14.17 6.41
C ALA A 14 -0.41 13.76 5.78
N ALA A 15 -0.44 13.48 4.47
CA ALA A 15 -1.65 13.05 3.78
C ALA A 15 -1.96 11.56 3.96
N ILE A 16 -1.03 10.78 4.47
CA ILE A 16 -1.16 9.32 4.57
C ILE A 16 -2.19 8.90 5.61
N SER A 17 -2.06 9.36 6.85
CA SER A 17 -2.96 8.94 7.94
C SER A 17 -4.43 9.23 7.67
N PRO A 18 -4.83 10.40 7.16
CA PRO A 18 -6.23 10.64 6.83
C PRO A 18 -6.81 9.63 5.82
N VAL A 19 -6.02 9.23 4.83
CA VAL A 19 -6.45 8.23 3.83
C VAL A 19 -6.59 6.87 4.48
N VAL A 20 -5.59 6.47 5.27
CA VAL A 20 -5.62 5.16 5.95
C VAL A 20 -6.83 5.08 6.88
N ASP A 21 -7.09 6.10 7.65
CA ASP A 21 -8.24 6.14 8.57
C ASP A 21 -9.56 6.04 7.79
N ALA A 22 -9.70 6.79 6.69
CA ALA A 22 -10.90 6.76 5.86
C ALA A 22 -11.13 5.38 5.23
N VAL A 23 -10.07 4.77 4.71
CA VAL A 23 -10.14 3.45 4.09
C VAL A 23 -10.51 2.39 5.12
N MET A 24 -9.84 2.39 6.26
CA MET A 24 -10.09 1.37 7.29
C MET A 24 -11.49 1.46 7.85
N ALA A 25 -12.03 2.67 8.05
CA ALA A 25 -13.41 2.85 8.49
C ALA A 25 -14.40 2.25 7.49
N ARG A 26 -14.17 2.46 6.19
CA ARG A 26 -15.03 1.94 5.12
C ARG A 26 -14.94 0.43 5.01
N ILE A 27 -13.74 -0.12 5.13
CA ILE A 27 -13.53 -1.57 5.09
C ILE A 27 -14.25 -2.24 6.26
N HIS A 28 -14.10 -1.71 7.46
CA HIS A 28 -14.72 -2.26 8.66
C HIS A 28 -16.25 -2.22 8.56
N LYS A 29 -16.78 -1.11 8.05
CA LYS A 29 -18.24 -0.96 7.87
C LYS A 29 -18.79 -1.92 6.82
N ALA A 30 -18.05 -2.15 5.74
CA ALA A 30 -18.47 -3.05 4.67
C ALA A 30 -18.44 -4.51 5.11
N HIS A 31 -17.38 -4.89 5.83
CA HIS A 31 -17.19 -6.27 6.28
C HIS A 31 -16.17 -6.29 7.42
N ALA A 32 -16.69 -6.29 8.66
CA ALA A 32 -15.82 -6.38 9.83
C ALA A 32 -15.16 -7.77 9.89
N ARG A 33 -13.93 -7.79 10.31
CA ARG A 33 -13.13 -9.01 10.39
C ARG A 33 -12.22 -8.97 11.62
N ALA A 34 -11.47 -10.05 11.85
CA ALA A 34 -10.57 -10.15 13.00
C ALA A 34 -9.56 -8.98 13.01
N LYS A 35 -9.20 -8.54 14.21
CA LYS A 35 -8.26 -7.41 14.39
C LYS A 35 -6.93 -7.65 13.70
N GLU A 36 -6.43 -8.89 13.71
CA GLU A 36 -5.18 -9.26 13.07
C GLU A 36 -5.24 -9.04 11.56
N ILE A 37 -6.37 -9.34 10.94
CA ILE A 37 -6.57 -9.14 9.51
C ILE A 37 -6.67 -7.66 9.19
N GLU A 38 -7.42 -6.90 9.97
CA GLU A 38 -7.54 -5.45 9.78
C GLU A 38 -6.19 -4.75 9.98
N PHE A 39 -5.43 -5.19 10.99
CA PHE A 39 -4.08 -4.67 11.23
C PHE A 39 -3.16 -4.94 10.05
N ALA A 40 -3.23 -6.14 9.47
CA ALA A 40 -2.41 -6.47 8.30
C ALA A 40 -2.74 -5.58 7.11
N ILE A 41 -4.02 -5.36 6.85
CA ILE A 41 -4.48 -4.48 5.76
C ILE A 41 -4.01 -3.04 6.00
N GLU A 42 -4.22 -2.52 7.20
CA GLU A 42 -3.82 -1.16 7.56
C GLU A 42 -2.33 -0.96 7.39
N THR A 43 -1.53 -1.89 7.90
CA THR A 43 -0.08 -1.81 7.83
C THR A 43 0.41 -1.86 6.38
N ALA A 44 -0.12 -2.79 5.58
CA ALA A 44 0.27 -2.90 4.17
C ALA A 44 -0.11 -1.64 3.39
N LEU A 45 -1.30 -1.09 3.63
CA LEU A 45 -1.75 0.15 2.99
C LEU A 45 -0.82 1.32 3.35
N ARG A 46 -0.51 1.45 4.63
CA ARG A 46 0.36 2.52 5.12
C ARG A 46 1.77 2.41 4.50
N GLU A 47 2.32 1.21 4.43
CA GLU A 47 3.63 0.99 3.82
C GLU A 47 3.63 1.28 2.32
N ALA A 48 2.57 0.87 1.61
CA ALA A 48 2.46 1.15 0.17
C ALA A 48 2.36 2.64 -0.10
N LEU A 49 1.58 3.37 0.69
CA LEU A 49 1.45 4.82 0.55
C LEU A 49 2.77 5.52 0.90
N ALA A 50 3.45 5.09 1.96
CA ALA A 50 4.73 5.66 2.35
C ALA A 50 5.78 5.45 1.25
N ASN A 51 5.84 4.26 0.65
CA ASN A 51 6.75 3.99 -0.45
C ASN A 51 6.46 4.88 -1.66
N ALA A 52 5.19 5.05 -2.00
CA ALA A 52 4.81 5.91 -3.13
C ALA A 52 5.19 7.37 -2.87
N VAL A 53 4.93 7.87 -1.67
CA VAL A 53 5.25 9.26 -1.29
C VAL A 53 6.76 9.48 -1.23
N LEU A 54 7.47 8.64 -0.49
CA LEU A 54 8.88 8.89 -0.16
C LEU A 54 9.82 8.46 -1.28
N HIS A 55 9.58 7.30 -1.88
CA HIS A 55 10.48 6.72 -2.88
C HIS A 55 10.01 6.98 -4.31
N GLY A 56 8.71 6.83 -4.56
CA GLY A 56 8.15 7.08 -5.89
C GLY A 56 8.16 8.56 -6.24
N CYS A 57 7.61 9.40 -5.40
CA CYS A 57 7.48 10.84 -5.62
C CYS A 57 8.56 11.67 -4.94
N LYS A 58 9.44 11.05 -4.15
CA LYS A 58 10.52 11.73 -3.41
C LYS A 58 9.98 12.89 -2.56
N ALA A 59 8.81 12.67 -1.93
CA ALA A 59 8.11 13.65 -1.09
C ALA A 59 7.82 14.97 -1.81
N ASN A 60 7.69 14.96 -3.15
CA ASN A 60 7.35 16.15 -3.91
C ASN A 60 5.84 16.35 -3.93
N SER A 61 5.34 17.28 -3.12
CA SER A 61 3.90 17.54 -2.95
C SER A 61 3.18 17.98 -4.23
N ALA A 62 3.92 18.38 -5.27
CA ALA A 62 3.33 18.70 -6.57
C ALA A 62 2.89 17.45 -7.34
N LYS A 63 3.37 16.29 -6.95
CA LYS A 63 2.98 15.00 -7.54
C LYS A 63 1.87 14.37 -6.73
N LEU A 64 1.04 13.56 -7.40
CA LEU A 64 -0.10 12.90 -6.77
C LEU A 64 0.12 11.40 -6.68
N VAL A 65 -0.23 10.83 -5.54
CA VAL A 65 -0.31 9.39 -5.33
C VAL A 65 -1.77 8.99 -5.45
N HIS A 66 -2.04 8.00 -6.30
CA HIS A 66 -3.38 7.48 -6.51
C HIS A 66 -3.59 6.21 -5.70
N CYS A 67 -4.71 6.13 -4.99
CA CYS A 67 -5.07 4.96 -4.18
C CYS A 67 -6.49 4.53 -4.51
N GLU A 68 -6.66 3.23 -4.77
CA GLU A 68 -7.96 2.63 -5.02
C GLU A 68 -8.10 1.42 -4.12
N VAL A 69 -9.23 1.33 -3.42
CA VAL A 69 -9.53 0.22 -2.50
C VAL A 69 -10.92 -0.29 -2.78
N SER A 70 -11.05 -1.61 -2.81
CA SER A 70 -12.36 -2.25 -2.92
C SER A 70 -12.46 -3.40 -1.91
N CYS A 71 -13.70 -3.66 -1.49
CA CYS A 71 -14.02 -4.80 -0.63
C CYS A 71 -15.27 -5.45 -1.22
N ASP A 72 -15.18 -6.73 -1.57
CA ASP A 72 -16.34 -7.42 -2.14
C ASP A 72 -17.26 -7.99 -1.05
N ALA A 73 -18.34 -8.60 -1.48
CA ALA A 73 -19.34 -9.17 -0.57
C ALA A 73 -18.81 -10.32 0.29
N PHE A 74 -17.69 -10.92 -0.12
CA PHE A 74 -17.05 -12.01 0.62
C PHE A 74 -15.99 -11.52 1.60
N GLY A 75 -15.75 -10.20 1.65
CA GLY A 75 -14.78 -9.61 2.53
C GLY A 75 -13.37 -9.55 1.98
N THR A 76 -13.18 -9.88 0.70
CA THR A 76 -11.86 -9.76 0.07
C THR A 76 -11.57 -8.29 -0.22
N VAL A 77 -10.42 -7.82 0.26
CA VAL A 77 -9.95 -6.45 0.06
C VAL A 77 -8.89 -6.43 -1.02
N ARG A 78 -9.04 -5.50 -1.96
CA ARG A 78 -8.04 -5.23 -3.01
C ARG A 78 -7.62 -3.77 -2.92
N ILE A 79 -6.32 -3.54 -2.96
CA ILE A 79 -5.74 -2.22 -2.85
C ILE A 79 -4.79 -2.01 -4.02
N THR A 80 -4.90 -0.87 -4.67
CA THR A 80 -3.96 -0.43 -5.70
C THR A 80 -3.40 0.92 -5.30
N VAL A 81 -2.08 1.05 -5.27
CA VAL A 81 -1.41 2.33 -5.03
C VAL A 81 -0.49 2.60 -6.23
N ARG A 82 -0.63 3.78 -6.81
CA ARG A 82 0.12 4.18 -8.00
C ARG A 82 0.77 5.54 -7.77
N ASP A 83 2.01 5.69 -8.26
CA ASP A 83 2.72 6.96 -8.23
C ASP A 83 3.28 7.28 -9.63
N PRO A 84 3.55 8.57 -9.94
CA PRO A 84 4.11 8.97 -11.23
C PRO A 84 5.65 8.97 -11.27
N GLY A 85 6.30 8.36 -10.28
CA GLY A 85 7.75 8.35 -10.17
C GLY A 85 8.44 7.49 -11.21
N GLU A 86 9.73 7.24 -11.02
CA GLU A 86 10.53 6.46 -11.94
C GLU A 86 10.27 4.95 -11.82
N GLY A 87 9.65 4.54 -10.72
CA GLY A 87 9.44 3.14 -10.42
C GLY A 87 10.71 2.49 -9.86
N PHE A 88 10.64 1.19 -9.71
CA PHE A 88 11.78 0.37 -9.30
C PHE A 88 11.53 -1.06 -9.77
N ASP A 89 12.60 -1.86 -9.79
CA ASP A 89 12.49 -3.27 -10.14
C ASP A 89 12.30 -4.09 -8.87
N PRO A 90 11.09 -4.65 -8.62
CA PRO A 90 10.86 -5.46 -7.42
C PRO A 90 11.78 -6.68 -7.33
N ALA A 91 12.21 -7.21 -8.48
CA ALA A 91 13.11 -8.36 -8.51
C ALA A 91 14.51 -8.00 -8.04
N SER A 92 14.88 -6.72 -8.03
CA SER A 92 16.17 -6.27 -7.51
C SER A 92 16.22 -6.19 -5.99
N LEU A 93 15.03 -6.26 -5.33
CA LEU A 93 14.93 -6.19 -3.88
C LEU A 93 15.15 -7.59 -3.31
N SER A 94 16.24 -7.78 -2.63
CA SER A 94 16.53 -9.04 -1.96
C SER A 94 15.93 -9.06 -0.56
N ASP A 95 16.11 -10.18 0.16
CA ASP A 95 15.60 -10.35 1.51
C ASP A 95 16.14 -9.23 2.42
N PRO A 96 15.28 -8.44 3.09
CA PRO A 96 15.73 -7.39 3.99
C PRO A 96 16.47 -7.89 5.22
N LEU A 97 16.47 -9.20 5.46
CA LEU A 97 17.25 -9.81 6.54
C LEU A 97 18.72 -9.92 6.16
N HIS A 98 19.10 -9.75 4.90
CA HIS A 98 20.48 -9.59 4.50
C HIS A 98 21.01 -8.27 5.03
N GLU A 99 22.23 -8.27 5.54
CA GLU A 99 22.84 -7.12 6.19
C GLU A 99 22.78 -5.86 5.32
N GLU A 100 23.08 -5.97 4.05
CA GLU A 100 23.06 -4.85 3.11
C GLU A 100 21.66 -4.25 2.88
N ASN A 101 20.59 -4.99 3.20
CA ASN A 101 19.22 -4.55 3.02
C ASN A 101 18.54 -4.10 4.30
N LEU A 102 19.17 -4.27 5.47
CA LEU A 102 18.58 -3.87 6.75
C LEU A 102 18.32 -2.38 6.85
N HIS A 103 19.03 -1.58 6.05
CA HIS A 103 18.90 -0.13 6.03
C HIS A 103 18.17 0.39 4.79
N ALA A 104 17.68 -0.49 3.92
CA ALA A 104 16.95 -0.12 2.72
C ALA A 104 15.46 0.01 3.06
N ASP A 105 14.99 1.22 3.33
CA ASP A 105 13.63 1.47 3.81
C ASP A 105 12.55 0.87 2.92
N HIS A 106 12.59 1.13 1.60
CA HIS A 106 11.57 0.60 0.70
C HIS A 106 11.66 -0.92 0.53
N GLY A 107 12.84 -1.51 0.68
CA GLY A 107 13.02 -2.96 0.67
C GLY A 107 12.32 -3.62 1.84
N ARG A 108 12.41 -3.04 3.03
CA ARG A 108 11.71 -3.53 4.21
C ARG A 108 10.20 -3.38 4.08
N GLY A 109 9.74 -2.25 3.53
CA GLY A 109 8.31 -2.02 3.30
C GLY A 109 7.72 -3.05 2.36
N VAL A 110 8.39 -3.36 1.27
CA VAL A 110 7.96 -4.39 0.30
C VAL A 110 7.91 -5.77 0.97
N TYR A 111 8.93 -6.11 1.74
CA TYR A 111 8.97 -7.37 2.49
C TYR A 111 7.76 -7.49 3.43
N LEU A 112 7.48 -6.43 4.18
CA LEU A 112 6.38 -6.41 5.13
C LEU A 112 5.03 -6.57 4.42
N ILE A 113 4.83 -5.86 3.31
CA ILE A 113 3.62 -5.97 2.49
C ILE A 113 3.41 -7.42 2.06
N ARG A 114 4.45 -8.07 1.56
CA ARG A 114 4.37 -9.47 1.10
C ARG A 114 4.09 -10.45 2.23
N LYS A 115 4.57 -10.15 3.43
CA LYS A 115 4.29 -10.97 4.62
C LYS A 115 2.84 -10.86 5.08
N LEU A 116 2.27 -9.67 4.99
CA LEU A 116 0.96 -9.38 5.56
C LEU A 116 -0.20 -9.67 4.60
N MET A 117 0.01 -9.51 3.29
CA MET A 117 -1.03 -9.68 2.30
C MET A 117 -0.98 -11.07 1.67
N ASP A 118 -2.13 -11.53 1.18
CA ASP A 118 -2.23 -12.83 0.53
C ASP A 118 -1.60 -12.82 -0.85
N GLU A 119 -1.67 -11.69 -1.55
CA GLU A 119 -1.10 -11.55 -2.87
C GLU A 119 -0.61 -10.11 -3.06
N VAL A 120 0.57 -9.97 -3.65
CA VAL A 120 1.15 -8.66 -3.98
C VAL A 120 1.73 -8.75 -5.39
N GLN A 121 1.32 -7.82 -6.25
CA GLN A 121 1.83 -7.70 -7.62
C GLN A 121 2.30 -6.29 -7.88
N PHE A 122 3.44 -6.15 -8.53
CA PHE A 122 3.93 -4.86 -9.01
C PHE A 122 3.70 -4.76 -10.51
N ALA A 123 3.32 -3.57 -10.95
CA ALA A 123 3.04 -3.29 -12.36
C ALA A 123 3.65 -1.94 -12.73
N ASP A 124 3.66 -1.64 -14.03
CA ASP A 124 4.12 -0.38 -14.57
C ASP A 124 5.52 0.00 -14.08
N GLY A 125 6.45 -0.95 -14.14
CA GLY A 125 7.84 -0.70 -13.74
C GLY A 125 8.02 -0.37 -12.26
N GLY A 126 7.14 -0.91 -11.41
CA GLY A 126 7.19 -0.65 -9.97
C GLY A 126 6.43 0.58 -9.52
N ARG A 127 5.81 1.33 -10.45
CA ARG A 127 5.00 2.51 -10.11
C ARG A 127 3.65 2.17 -9.55
N GLU A 128 3.23 0.93 -9.68
CA GLU A 128 1.93 0.47 -9.19
C GLU A 128 2.12 -0.80 -8.37
N VAL A 129 1.48 -0.85 -7.20
CA VAL A 129 1.40 -2.06 -6.40
C VAL A 129 -0.06 -2.44 -6.23
N ARG A 130 -0.37 -3.71 -6.45
CA ARG A 130 -1.69 -4.30 -6.26
C ARG A 130 -1.61 -5.36 -5.18
N MET A 131 -2.48 -5.25 -4.19
CA MET A 131 -2.47 -6.13 -3.02
C MET A 131 -3.85 -6.70 -2.79
N ARG A 132 -3.90 -7.93 -2.29
CA ARG A 132 -5.16 -8.61 -1.95
C ARG A 132 -5.06 -9.26 -0.58
N LYS A 133 -6.14 -9.16 0.20
CA LYS A 133 -6.27 -9.82 1.50
C LYS A 133 -7.70 -10.32 1.67
N SER A 134 -7.83 -11.58 1.97
CA SER A 134 -9.13 -12.20 2.26
C SER A 134 -9.49 -12.13 3.73
#